data_4f1e48aab07c9a2f612551c7df32daf0
#
_entry.id   4f1e48aab07c9a2f612551c7df32daf0
#
_cell.length_a   1.000
_cell.length_b   1.000
_cell.length_c   1.000
_cell.angle_alpha   90.00
_cell.angle_beta   90.00
_cell.angle_gamma   90.00
#
_symmetry.space_group_name_H-M   'P 1'
#
loop_
_entity.id
_entity.type
_entity.pdbx_description
1 polymer ?
#
loop_
_entity_poly.entity_id
_entity_poly.type
_entity_poly.pdbx_seq_one_letter_code
_entity_poly.pdbx_strand_id
1 'polypeptide(L)'
;EWGHNFRPDYLKLPNYRKELNIPLVLLLTATATKKVKKDMAAKFSILPEHIVQTGFYRQNLDLSILAVPTKAKNQQLIESINEQSGCGIVYVTLQQSAEYVANFLSQQGLSVQPYHAGFMSEKRQEIQEDFMSGKVQIIVATIAFGMGIDKANIRFVIHYDLPKSIENYSQEIGRAGRDSLPSNCITLANLDGLNTVENFVFGDTPELSGIDLVIKNIQQECQNHKWELQGLSLSNASNIRQLPMRTLLVQLELQGVIKPLFSYFADFKYKFTTTKDEVLDPFEGERKEFLATIFKYSGFKKVWGEPDFDALFQHYGCDRGRVIVALEYLQEKQLITLETKKITEVYSVNKTLLSSPTLARSLHEYFVDKEEKEIKRIATLVRFFELDTCLSHNLSRYFDDQNAPVNCGHCSVCRGKEVKLNYSQDVIWPDDIRIFEVLTSLIEHMSTKNKSVISLETMCRFLTGLTVPLFSRNKVKQLAGFGSCENIRYQEVREKVIRIMNL
;
A
#
# COMPACT_ATOMS: atom_id res chain seq x y z
N GLU A 1 13.72 -1.29 -1.25
CA GLU A 1 12.47 -1.98 -0.88
C GLU A 1 11.33 -1.00 -0.60
N TRP A 2 11.53 -0.01 0.28
CA TRP A 2 10.52 1.00 0.58
C TRP A 2 10.11 1.82 -0.65
N GLY A 3 11.04 2.07 -1.58
CA GLY A 3 10.79 2.87 -2.78
C GLY A 3 9.87 2.19 -3.79
N HIS A 4 9.91 0.86 -3.93
CA HIS A 4 9.15 0.18 -4.98
C HIS A 4 7.65 -0.02 -4.65
N ASN A 5 7.32 -0.31 -3.40
CA ASN A 5 5.97 -0.74 -3.02
C ASN A 5 5.20 0.27 -2.17
N PHE A 6 5.90 1.08 -1.37
CA PHE A 6 5.25 1.98 -0.43
C PHE A 6 5.48 3.46 -0.75
N ARG A 7 6.69 3.81 -1.19
CA ARG A 7 7.09 5.18 -1.53
C ARG A 7 7.95 5.17 -2.79
N PRO A 8 7.36 4.99 -3.98
CA PRO A 8 8.12 4.93 -5.23
C PRO A 8 8.95 6.21 -5.49
N ASP A 9 8.55 7.35 -4.91
CA ASP A 9 9.30 8.60 -5.00
C ASP A 9 10.73 8.52 -4.43
N TYR A 10 11.01 7.60 -3.51
CA TYR A 10 12.39 7.37 -3.03
C TYR A 10 13.35 6.96 -4.14
N LEU A 11 12.86 6.37 -5.21
CA LEU A 11 13.67 6.01 -6.39
C LEU A 11 14.23 7.24 -7.12
N LYS A 12 13.61 8.40 -6.94
CA LYS A 12 13.99 9.69 -7.56
C LYS A 12 15.06 10.44 -6.77
N LEU A 13 15.26 10.12 -5.49
CA LEU A 13 16.19 10.85 -4.62
C LEU A 13 17.63 10.99 -5.17
N PRO A 14 18.22 9.96 -5.83
CA PRO A 14 19.53 10.11 -6.44
C PRO A 14 19.56 11.19 -7.53
N ASN A 15 18.48 11.31 -8.32
CA ASN A 15 18.36 12.33 -9.36
C ASN A 15 18.21 13.73 -8.74
N TYR A 16 17.36 13.89 -7.74
CA TYR A 16 17.18 15.16 -7.01
C TYR A 16 18.48 15.62 -6.35
N ARG A 17 19.27 14.69 -5.76
CA ARG A 17 20.59 15.04 -5.23
C ARG A 17 21.48 15.70 -6.29
N LYS A 18 21.49 15.18 -7.52
CA LYS A 18 22.28 15.72 -8.64
C LYS A 18 21.71 17.07 -9.12
N GLU A 19 20.39 17.13 -9.36
CA GLU A 19 19.73 18.33 -9.89
C GLU A 19 19.83 19.53 -8.92
N LEU A 20 19.72 19.27 -7.62
CA LEU A 20 19.80 20.31 -6.58
C LEU A 20 21.21 20.53 -6.03
N ASN A 21 22.22 19.85 -6.59
CA ASN A 21 23.61 19.91 -6.12
C ASN A 21 23.78 19.70 -4.61
N ILE A 22 23.08 18.72 -4.04
CA ILE A 22 23.15 18.43 -2.60
C ILE A 22 24.47 17.72 -2.30
N PRO A 23 25.41 18.37 -1.58
CA PRO A 23 26.77 17.85 -1.41
C PRO A 23 26.83 16.65 -0.46
N LEU A 24 26.02 16.66 0.61
CA LEU A 24 26.03 15.63 1.65
C LEU A 24 24.69 14.92 1.72
N VAL A 25 24.74 13.60 1.94
CA VAL A 25 23.54 12.78 2.14
C VAL A 25 23.81 11.78 3.25
N LEU A 26 22.84 11.65 4.17
CA LEU A 26 22.84 10.63 5.19
C LEU A 26 21.68 9.65 4.89
N LEU A 27 21.99 8.39 4.66
CA LEU A 27 21.01 7.33 4.45
C LEU A 27 20.95 6.44 5.68
N LEU A 28 19.80 6.35 6.31
CA LEU A 28 19.56 5.55 7.51
C LEU A 28 18.57 4.43 7.21
N THR A 29 18.88 3.22 7.64
CA THR A 29 17.97 2.09 7.57
C THR A 29 18.31 1.07 8.66
N ALA A 30 17.27 0.45 9.23
CA ALA A 30 17.43 -0.65 10.16
C ALA A 30 17.55 -2.03 9.46
N THR A 31 17.15 -2.13 8.19
CA THR A 31 16.97 -3.42 7.49
C THR A 31 17.49 -3.33 6.05
N ALA A 32 18.79 -3.35 5.87
CA ALA A 32 19.40 -3.38 4.54
C ALA A 32 20.20 -4.65 4.32
N THR A 33 19.81 -5.45 3.33
CA THR A 33 20.61 -6.58 2.86
C THR A 33 21.89 -6.09 2.18
N LYS A 34 22.89 -6.94 2.05
CA LYS A 34 24.16 -6.63 1.37
C LYS A 34 23.95 -6.06 -0.04
N LYS A 35 22.95 -6.60 -0.78
CA LYS A 35 22.58 -6.13 -2.12
C LYS A 35 22.03 -4.70 -2.08
N VAL A 36 21.12 -4.42 -1.13
CA VAL A 36 20.50 -3.09 -0.96
C VAL A 36 21.56 -2.05 -0.57
N LYS A 37 22.47 -2.38 0.35
CA LYS A 37 23.59 -1.48 0.72
C LYS A 37 24.44 -1.12 -0.49
N LYS A 38 24.82 -2.11 -1.31
CA LYS A 38 25.60 -1.88 -2.53
C LYS A 38 24.86 -0.99 -3.55
N ASP A 39 23.56 -1.24 -3.76
CA ASP A 39 22.74 -0.43 -4.67
C ASP A 39 22.62 1.03 -4.19
N MET A 40 22.35 1.22 -2.89
CA MET A 40 22.29 2.56 -2.29
C MET A 40 23.64 3.29 -2.42
N ALA A 41 24.74 2.61 -2.07
CA ALA A 41 26.08 3.20 -2.17
C ALA A 41 26.40 3.62 -3.62
N ALA A 42 26.11 2.76 -4.59
CA ALA A 42 26.33 3.08 -6.01
C ALA A 42 25.47 4.26 -6.48
N LYS A 43 24.15 4.28 -6.16
CA LYS A 43 23.23 5.33 -6.58
C LYS A 43 23.53 6.70 -5.97
N PHE A 44 24.04 6.74 -4.74
CA PHE A 44 24.37 7.96 -4.04
C PHE A 44 25.88 8.25 -4.01
N SER A 45 26.70 7.48 -4.73
CA SER A 45 28.17 7.64 -4.78
C SER A 45 28.79 7.68 -3.39
N ILE A 46 28.37 6.74 -2.52
CA ILE A 46 28.90 6.60 -1.15
C ILE A 46 30.04 5.59 -1.20
N LEU A 47 31.20 6.01 -0.69
CA LEU A 47 32.39 5.15 -0.62
C LEU A 47 32.24 4.08 0.46
N PRO A 48 32.87 2.89 0.31
CA PRO A 48 32.74 1.79 1.27
C PRO A 48 33.11 2.17 2.71
N GLU A 49 34.10 3.04 2.90
CA GLU A 49 34.55 3.54 4.22
C GLU A 49 33.50 4.41 4.92
N HIS A 50 32.52 4.92 4.21
CA HIS A 50 31.42 5.71 4.76
C HIS A 50 30.17 4.86 5.07
N ILE A 51 30.25 3.53 4.95
CA ILE A 51 29.17 2.63 5.29
C ILE A 51 29.39 2.12 6.72
N VAL A 52 28.57 2.57 7.64
CA VAL A 52 28.63 2.14 9.06
C VAL A 52 27.53 1.12 9.30
N GLN A 53 27.91 -0.05 9.85
CA GLN A 53 26.98 -1.08 10.28
C GLN A 53 27.24 -1.44 11.75
N THR A 54 26.21 -1.33 12.59
CA THR A 54 26.32 -1.50 14.04
C THR A 54 25.91 -2.90 14.53
N GLY A 55 25.67 -3.84 13.62
CA GLY A 55 25.14 -5.15 13.95
C GLY A 55 23.62 -5.21 13.87
N PHE A 56 23.09 -6.40 13.73
CA PHE A 56 21.66 -6.65 13.58
C PHE A 56 21.10 -7.56 14.69
N TYR A 57 21.96 -8.39 15.28
CA TYR A 57 21.59 -9.35 16.30
C TYR A 57 21.00 -8.69 17.55
N ARG A 58 19.84 -9.18 17.96
CA ARG A 58 19.11 -8.74 19.16
C ARG A 58 19.03 -9.90 20.15
N GLN A 59 19.94 -9.92 21.14
CA GLN A 59 20.06 -10.99 22.14
C GLN A 59 18.80 -11.16 22.99
N ASN A 60 18.03 -10.10 23.17
CA ASN A 60 16.83 -10.09 24.01
C ASN A 60 15.54 -10.54 23.30
N LEU A 61 15.59 -10.86 22.00
CA LEU A 61 14.43 -11.33 21.24
C LEU A 61 14.44 -12.85 21.11
N ASP A 62 13.45 -13.51 21.68
CA ASP A 62 13.22 -14.95 21.50
C ASP A 62 12.35 -15.18 20.25
N LEU A 63 12.91 -15.81 19.23
CA LEU A 63 12.21 -16.09 17.99
C LEU A 63 11.61 -17.50 18.04
N SER A 64 10.30 -17.62 17.98
CA SER A 64 9.58 -18.89 18.02
C SER A 64 8.63 -19.04 16.86
N ILE A 65 8.77 -20.14 16.11
CA ILE A 65 7.84 -20.50 15.04
C ILE A 65 7.02 -21.71 15.50
N LEU A 66 5.69 -21.57 15.41
CA LEU A 66 4.75 -22.62 15.76
C LEU A 66 3.95 -22.98 14.50
N ALA A 67 4.01 -24.25 14.08
CA ALA A 67 3.19 -24.75 13.00
C ALA A 67 1.77 -24.98 13.54
N VAL A 68 0.80 -24.12 13.14
CA VAL A 68 -0.55 -24.10 13.71
C VAL A 68 -1.58 -24.17 12.60
N PRO A 69 -2.44 -25.20 12.56
CA PRO A 69 -3.55 -25.25 11.63
C PRO A 69 -4.51 -24.07 11.83
N THR A 70 -5.13 -23.57 10.76
CA THR A 70 -6.01 -22.39 10.80
C THR A 70 -7.10 -22.50 11.88
N LYS A 71 -7.70 -23.68 12.06
CA LYS A 71 -8.73 -23.92 13.07
C LYS A 71 -8.24 -23.77 14.53
N ALA A 72 -6.96 -23.98 14.77
CA ALA A 72 -6.33 -23.91 16.10
C ALA A 72 -5.71 -22.54 16.41
N LYS A 73 -5.58 -21.63 15.41
CA LYS A 73 -4.87 -20.35 15.57
C LYS A 73 -5.42 -19.50 16.71
N ASN A 74 -6.74 -19.38 16.85
CA ASN A 74 -7.35 -18.58 17.90
C ASN A 74 -7.00 -19.12 19.30
N GLN A 75 -7.07 -20.43 19.48
CA GLN A 75 -6.72 -21.07 20.75
C GLN A 75 -5.25 -20.89 21.06
N GLN A 76 -4.37 -21.18 20.08
CA GLN A 76 -2.93 -21.01 20.24
C GLN A 76 -2.53 -19.55 20.50
N LEU A 77 -3.25 -18.58 19.90
CA LEU A 77 -3.02 -17.16 20.16
C LEU A 77 -3.28 -16.81 21.62
N ILE A 78 -4.41 -17.25 22.21
CA ILE A 78 -4.72 -17.03 23.62
C ILE A 78 -3.66 -17.67 24.52
N GLU A 79 -3.31 -18.93 24.26
CA GLU A 79 -2.28 -19.63 25.02
C GLU A 79 -0.96 -18.87 24.97
N SER A 80 -0.54 -18.46 23.77
CA SER A 80 0.67 -17.67 23.58
C SER A 80 0.63 -16.33 24.29
N ILE A 81 -0.51 -15.64 24.34
CA ILE A 81 -0.67 -14.34 25.05
C ILE A 81 -0.65 -14.56 26.56
N ASN A 82 -1.32 -15.59 27.07
CA ASN A 82 -1.41 -15.86 28.50
C ASN A 82 -0.06 -16.22 29.13
N GLU A 83 0.87 -16.73 28.33
CA GLU A 83 2.26 -16.98 28.76
C GLU A 83 3.09 -15.67 28.82
N GLN A 84 2.54 -14.55 28.34
CA GLN A 84 3.26 -13.28 28.31
C GLN A 84 2.85 -12.37 29.47
N SER A 85 3.73 -11.44 29.79
CA SER A 85 3.45 -10.31 30.69
C SER A 85 3.65 -9.00 29.93
N GLY A 86 2.84 -8.00 30.22
CA GLY A 86 2.98 -6.66 29.63
C GLY A 86 2.23 -6.49 28.31
N CYS A 87 2.63 -5.48 27.53
CA CYS A 87 1.94 -5.12 26.30
C CYS A 87 2.56 -5.79 25.07
N GLY A 88 1.75 -5.97 24.04
CA GLY A 88 2.19 -6.61 22.81
C GLY A 88 1.42 -6.20 21.56
N ILE A 89 1.91 -6.71 20.43
CA ILE A 89 1.30 -6.48 19.11
C ILE A 89 1.02 -7.84 18.46
N VAL A 90 -0.16 -7.99 17.89
CA VAL A 90 -0.56 -9.14 17.06
C VAL A 90 -0.69 -8.66 15.62
N TYR A 91 0.15 -9.18 14.72
CA TYR A 91 0.11 -8.83 13.31
C TYR A 91 -0.77 -9.78 12.49
N VAL A 92 -1.61 -9.18 11.65
CA VAL A 92 -2.49 -9.86 10.70
C VAL A 92 -2.35 -9.23 9.31
N THR A 93 -2.75 -9.97 8.27
CA THR A 93 -2.61 -9.51 6.89
C THR A 93 -3.76 -8.59 6.45
N LEU A 94 -5.00 -8.90 6.83
CA LEU A 94 -6.20 -8.20 6.36
C LEU A 94 -6.81 -7.29 7.44
N GLN A 95 -7.45 -6.19 7.01
CA GLN A 95 -8.17 -5.29 7.90
C GLN A 95 -9.29 -6.00 8.68
N GLN A 96 -10.06 -6.84 7.97
CA GLN A 96 -11.13 -7.65 8.58
C GLN A 96 -10.57 -8.63 9.62
N SER A 97 -9.39 -9.21 9.36
CA SER A 97 -8.71 -10.07 10.34
C SER A 97 -8.31 -9.29 11.59
N ALA A 98 -7.91 -8.02 11.46
CA ALA A 98 -7.57 -7.19 12.62
C ALA A 98 -8.80 -6.97 13.52
N GLU A 99 -9.94 -6.65 12.93
CA GLU A 99 -11.20 -6.47 13.69
C GLU A 99 -11.68 -7.80 14.30
N TYR A 100 -11.66 -8.89 13.52
CA TYR A 100 -12.09 -10.21 13.97
C TYR A 100 -11.26 -10.71 15.17
N VAL A 101 -9.93 -10.72 15.04
CA VAL A 101 -9.03 -11.21 16.09
C VAL A 101 -9.08 -10.31 17.33
N ALA A 102 -9.18 -8.99 17.17
CA ALA A 102 -9.34 -8.08 18.30
C ALA A 102 -10.64 -8.32 19.05
N ASN A 103 -11.76 -8.48 18.33
CA ASN A 103 -13.05 -8.82 18.95
C ASN A 103 -13.00 -10.16 19.69
N PHE A 104 -12.39 -11.18 19.09
CA PHE A 104 -12.22 -12.48 19.72
C PHE A 104 -11.42 -12.37 21.03
N LEU A 105 -10.30 -11.67 21.05
CA LEU A 105 -9.46 -11.48 22.23
C LEU A 105 -10.19 -10.64 23.31
N SER A 106 -10.96 -9.63 22.90
CA SER A 106 -11.78 -8.81 23.82
C SER A 106 -12.84 -9.64 24.54
N GLN A 107 -13.47 -10.60 23.84
CA GLN A 107 -14.44 -11.53 24.45
C GLN A 107 -13.79 -12.48 25.48
N GLN A 108 -12.47 -12.66 25.42
CA GLN A 108 -11.70 -13.41 26.41
C GLN A 108 -11.25 -12.52 27.60
N GLY A 109 -11.71 -11.27 27.67
CA GLY A 109 -11.40 -10.35 28.75
C GLY A 109 -10.07 -9.60 28.62
N LEU A 110 -9.41 -9.66 27.45
CA LEU A 110 -8.14 -8.96 27.21
C LEU A 110 -8.39 -7.50 26.82
N SER A 111 -7.51 -6.60 27.28
CA SER A 111 -7.50 -5.18 26.86
C SER A 111 -6.85 -5.05 25.49
N VAL A 112 -7.67 -5.01 24.44
CA VAL A 112 -7.21 -5.06 23.05
C VAL A 112 -7.97 -4.10 22.14
N GLN A 113 -7.30 -3.52 21.14
CA GLN A 113 -7.92 -2.75 20.08
C GLN A 113 -7.37 -3.15 18.70
N PRO A 114 -8.21 -3.10 17.63
CA PRO A 114 -7.74 -3.27 16.26
C PRO A 114 -7.11 -2.00 15.73
N TYR A 115 -6.14 -2.12 14.78
CA TYR A 115 -5.55 -0.97 14.09
C TYR A 115 -5.25 -1.29 12.62
N HIS A 116 -5.79 -0.49 11.70
CA HIS A 116 -5.52 -0.62 10.26
C HIS A 116 -5.77 0.69 9.51
N ALA A 117 -5.29 0.76 8.27
CA ALA A 117 -5.38 1.96 7.43
C ALA A 117 -6.82 2.34 7.02
N GLY A 118 -7.80 1.46 7.20
CA GLY A 118 -9.23 1.74 6.94
C GLY A 118 -9.88 2.66 7.96
N PHE A 119 -9.28 2.83 9.15
CA PHE A 119 -9.77 3.79 10.13
C PHE A 119 -9.39 5.23 9.76
N MET A 120 -10.24 6.18 10.15
CA MET A 120 -9.96 7.61 10.03
C MET A 120 -8.72 8.01 10.85
N SER A 121 -8.08 9.10 10.48
CA SER A 121 -6.81 9.53 11.08
C SER A 121 -6.93 9.75 12.60
N GLU A 122 -8.03 10.38 13.02
CA GLU A 122 -8.34 10.69 14.41
C GLU A 122 -8.47 9.41 15.25
N LYS A 123 -9.19 8.40 14.70
CA LYS A 123 -9.35 7.10 15.40
C LYS A 123 -8.02 6.35 15.52
N ARG A 124 -7.18 6.41 14.49
CA ARG A 124 -5.85 5.80 14.54
C ARG A 124 -4.96 6.46 15.58
N GLN A 125 -5.03 7.78 15.69
CA GLN A 125 -4.30 8.53 16.70
C GLN A 125 -4.76 8.18 18.11
N GLU A 126 -6.08 8.14 18.37
CA GLU A 126 -6.65 7.74 19.66
C GLU A 126 -6.16 6.35 20.09
N ILE A 127 -6.25 5.34 19.21
CA ILE A 127 -5.79 3.98 19.50
C ILE A 127 -4.30 3.94 19.81
N GLN A 128 -3.50 4.71 19.07
CA GLN A 128 -2.06 4.81 19.28
C GLN A 128 -1.75 5.43 20.65
N GLU A 129 -2.42 6.51 21.04
CA GLU A 129 -2.26 7.17 22.34
C GLU A 129 -2.67 6.25 23.49
N ASP A 130 -3.79 5.53 23.36
CA ASP A 130 -4.26 4.54 24.34
C ASP A 130 -3.24 3.40 24.54
N PHE A 131 -2.60 2.93 23.47
CA PHE A 131 -1.54 1.93 23.56
C PHE A 131 -0.25 2.50 24.16
N MET A 132 0.16 3.70 23.78
CA MET A 132 1.37 4.35 24.28
C MET A 132 1.26 4.64 25.79
N SER A 133 0.10 5.08 26.27
CA SER A 133 -0.18 5.31 27.71
C SER A 133 -0.35 4.03 28.54
N GLY A 134 -0.56 2.86 27.88
CA GLY A 134 -0.80 1.59 28.57
C GLY A 134 -2.26 1.34 28.94
N LYS A 135 -3.19 2.20 28.53
CA LYS A 135 -4.64 1.99 28.70
C LYS A 135 -5.13 0.78 27.89
N VAL A 136 -4.52 0.55 26.73
CA VAL A 136 -4.67 -0.65 25.91
C VAL A 136 -3.38 -1.45 25.97
N GLN A 137 -3.48 -2.75 26.24
CA GLN A 137 -2.32 -3.63 26.39
C GLN A 137 -1.93 -4.32 25.08
N ILE A 138 -2.89 -4.62 24.21
CA ILE A 138 -2.66 -5.38 22.98
C ILE A 138 -3.23 -4.63 21.79
N ILE A 139 -2.44 -4.51 20.72
CA ILE A 139 -2.93 -4.05 19.43
C ILE A 139 -2.94 -5.22 18.46
N VAL A 140 -4.09 -5.46 17.81
CA VAL A 140 -4.17 -6.35 16.65
C VAL A 140 -4.12 -5.49 15.40
N ALA A 141 -3.08 -5.63 14.60
CA ALA A 141 -2.82 -4.68 13.53
C ALA A 141 -2.37 -5.29 12.21
N THR A 142 -2.68 -4.60 11.12
CA THR A 142 -1.95 -4.79 9.86
C THR A 142 -0.61 -4.04 9.91
N ILE A 143 0.22 -4.19 8.88
CA ILE A 143 1.49 -3.44 8.73
C ILE A 143 1.34 -1.91 8.88
N ALA A 144 0.12 -1.37 8.84
CA ALA A 144 -0.16 0.04 9.06
C ALA A 144 0.22 0.54 10.47
N PHE A 145 0.23 -0.36 11.46
CA PHE A 145 0.68 -0.05 12.82
C PHE A 145 2.18 -0.29 12.92
N GLY A 146 2.91 0.78 12.92
CA GLY A 146 4.34 0.57 13.02
C GLY A 146 5.21 1.79 12.80
N MET A 147 4.97 2.59 11.80
CA MET A 147 5.75 3.82 11.61
C MET A 147 5.45 4.81 12.73
N GLY A 148 6.50 5.27 13.41
CA GLY A 148 6.37 6.25 14.49
C GLY A 148 6.00 5.67 15.86
N ILE A 149 5.88 4.35 16.01
CA ILE A 149 5.67 3.72 17.34
C ILE A 149 7.02 3.56 18.02
N ASP A 150 7.23 4.31 19.08
CA ASP A 150 8.43 4.23 19.92
C ASP A 150 8.06 3.92 21.38
N LYS A 151 7.53 2.71 21.61
CA LYS A 151 7.22 2.16 22.93
C LYS A 151 8.30 1.13 23.29
N ALA A 152 9.09 1.43 24.30
CA ALA A 152 10.28 0.64 24.65
C ALA A 152 9.92 -0.74 25.23
N ASN A 153 8.81 -0.83 25.98
CA ASN A 153 8.44 -1.96 26.79
C ASN A 153 7.44 -2.94 26.13
N ILE A 154 7.45 -3.07 24.81
CA ILE A 154 6.66 -4.12 24.13
C ILE A 154 7.32 -5.48 24.44
N ARG A 155 6.56 -6.36 25.11
CA ARG A 155 7.06 -7.66 25.58
C ARG A 155 6.86 -8.78 24.61
N PHE A 156 5.90 -8.67 23.71
CA PHE A 156 5.68 -9.68 22.68
C PHE A 156 5.22 -9.10 21.36
N VAL A 157 5.60 -9.76 20.27
CA VAL A 157 5.08 -9.59 18.94
C VAL A 157 4.63 -10.94 18.41
N ILE A 158 3.36 -11.09 18.10
CA ILE A 158 2.80 -12.34 17.57
C ILE A 158 2.35 -12.12 16.12
N HIS A 159 2.86 -12.91 15.19
CA HIS A 159 2.33 -12.98 13.84
C HIS A 159 1.25 -14.05 13.79
N TYR A 160 -0.01 -13.61 13.73
CA TYR A 160 -1.15 -14.47 13.51
C TYR A 160 -1.22 -14.95 12.06
N ASP A 161 -0.89 -14.06 11.11
CA ASP A 161 -0.71 -14.36 9.70
C ASP A 161 0.76 -14.19 9.30
N LEU A 162 1.17 -14.86 8.20
CA LEU A 162 2.53 -14.73 7.68
C LEU A 162 2.79 -13.29 7.21
N PRO A 163 3.93 -12.69 7.58
CA PRO A 163 4.38 -11.42 7.00
C PRO A 163 4.76 -11.58 5.52
N LYS A 164 4.89 -10.47 4.80
CA LYS A 164 5.16 -10.50 3.36
C LYS A 164 6.60 -10.88 2.99
N SER A 165 7.54 -10.69 3.90
CA SER A 165 8.97 -10.95 3.65
C SER A 165 9.76 -10.98 4.95
N ILE A 166 11.01 -11.43 4.90
CA ILE A 166 11.94 -11.40 6.04
C ILE A 166 12.14 -9.95 6.54
N GLU A 167 12.17 -8.98 5.64
CA GLU A 167 12.33 -7.58 6.02
C GLU A 167 11.12 -7.04 6.78
N ASN A 168 9.90 -7.36 6.34
CA ASN A 168 8.69 -7.02 7.09
C ASN A 168 8.68 -7.70 8.46
N TYR A 169 8.94 -9.01 8.49
CA TYR A 169 9.08 -9.77 9.73
C TYR A 169 10.06 -9.10 10.70
N SER A 170 11.26 -8.78 10.22
CA SER A 170 12.30 -8.13 11.00
C SER A 170 11.89 -6.76 11.55
N GLN A 171 11.22 -5.92 10.73
CA GLN A 171 10.74 -4.61 11.18
C GLN A 171 9.64 -4.72 12.24
N GLU A 172 8.79 -5.73 12.12
CA GLU A 172 7.67 -5.98 13.02
C GLU A 172 8.16 -6.50 14.36
N ILE A 173 9.02 -7.53 14.39
CA ILE A 173 9.62 -8.02 15.63
C ILE A 173 10.60 -7.01 16.27
N GLY A 174 11.22 -6.15 15.46
CA GLY A 174 12.12 -5.09 15.94
C GLY A 174 11.46 -4.04 16.83
N ARG A 175 10.13 -4.09 16.99
CA ARG A 175 9.38 -3.25 17.93
C ARG A 175 9.42 -3.77 19.35
N ALA A 176 9.65 -5.08 19.53
CA ALA A 176 9.74 -5.69 20.83
C ALA A 176 11.07 -5.36 21.53
N GLY A 177 11.00 -5.21 22.85
CA GLY A 177 12.16 -5.12 23.73
C GLY A 177 13.17 -4.03 23.39
N ARG A 178 12.78 -2.84 23.04
CA ARG A 178 13.67 -1.72 22.76
C ARG A 178 14.43 -1.24 24.02
N ASP A 179 13.90 -1.57 25.17
CA ASP A 179 14.56 -1.40 26.48
C ASP A 179 15.59 -2.49 26.80
N SER A 180 15.90 -3.37 25.85
CA SER A 180 16.81 -4.49 25.99
C SER A 180 16.35 -5.60 26.95
N LEU A 181 15.13 -5.54 27.48
CA LEU A 181 14.57 -6.62 28.29
C LEU A 181 14.04 -7.76 27.40
N PRO A 182 14.01 -9.00 27.92
CA PRO A 182 13.54 -10.18 27.19
C PRO A 182 12.15 -9.94 26.59
N SER A 183 11.98 -10.36 25.34
CA SER A 183 10.71 -10.19 24.61
C SER A 183 10.53 -11.33 23.63
N ASN A 184 9.30 -11.81 23.47
CA ASN A 184 8.97 -12.97 22.67
C ASN A 184 8.41 -12.55 21.30
N CYS A 185 8.92 -13.16 20.24
CA CYS A 185 8.48 -12.97 18.86
C CYS A 185 7.98 -14.32 18.33
N ILE A 186 6.66 -14.48 18.31
CA ILE A 186 6.02 -15.76 18.02
C ILE A 186 5.32 -15.68 16.65
N THR A 187 5.47 -16.68 15.80
CA THR A 187 4.74 -16.79 14.54
C THR A 187 3.85 -18.02 14.54
N LEU A 188 2.53 -17.82 14.39
CA LEU A 188 1.56 -18.90 14.21
C LEU A 188 1.46 -19.26 12.73
N ALA A 189 2.39 -20.08 12.27
CA ALA A 189 2.65 -20.31 10.86
C ALA A 189 1.84 -21.47 10.27
N ASN A 190 1.30 -21.28 9.08
CA ASN A 190 0.83 -22.31 8.15
C ASN A 190 0.86 -21.73 6.73
N LEU A 191 0.58 -22.54 5.72
CA LEU A 191 0.58 -22.12 4.33
C LEU A 191 -0.78 -21.58 3.84
N ASP A 192 -1.84 -21.68 4.62
CA ASP A 192 -3.21 -21.27 4.19
C ASP A 192 -3.30 -19.78 3.83
N GLY A 193 -2.56 -18.92 4.56
CA GLY A 193 -2.52 -17.49 4.30
C GLY A 193 -1.59 -17.06 3.15
N LEU A 194 -0.81 -18.01 2.59
CA LEU A 194 0.19 -17.72 1.56
C LEU A 194 -0.44 -17.13 0.30
N ASN A 195 -1.58 -17.71 -0.12
CA ASN A 195 -2.31 -17.25 -1.30
C ASN A 195 -2.75 -15.80 -1.18
N THR A 196 -3.20 -15.37 0.01
CA THR A 196 -3.55 -13.97 0.26
C THR A 196 -2.37 -13.03 0.05
N VAL A 197 -1.18 -13.41 0.54
CA VAL A 197 0.03 -12.60 0.40
C VAL A 197 0.52 -12.56 -1.05
N GLU A 198 0.52 -13.70 -1.76
CA GLU A 198 0.83 -13.78 -3.19
C GLU A 198 -0.18 -12.99 -4.04
N ASN A 199 -1.46 -13.05 -3.71
CA ASN A 199 -2.53 -12.34 -4.40
C ASN A 199 -2.37 -10.81 -4.34
N PHE A 200 -1.79 -10.24 -3.27
CA PHE A 200 -1.44 -8.82 -3.27
C PHE A 200 -0.40 -8.50 -4.36
N VAL A 201 0.57 -9.38 -4.57
CA VAL A 201 1.63 -9.20 -5.57
C VAL A 201 1.03 -9.24 -6.97
N PHE A 202 0.28 -10.28 -7.31
CA PHE A 202 -0.38 -10.43 -8.62
C PHE A 202 -1.41 -9.31 -8.90
N GLY A 203 -2.09 -8.82 -7.85
CA GLY A 203 -3.02 -7.70 -7.96
C GLY A 203 -2.35 -6.36 -8.25
N ASP A 204 -1.06 -6.23 -7.95
CA ASP A 204 -0.29 -4.99 -8.13
C ASP A 204 0.52 -4.97 -9.43
N THR A 205 0.45 -6.02 -10.25
CA THR A 205 1.09 -6.07 -11.57
C THR A 205 0.10 -5.57 -12.64
N PRO A 206 0.35 -4.41 -13.28
CA PRO A 206 -0.49 -3.89 -14.36
C PRO A 206 -0.44 -4.78 -15.59
N GLU A 207 -1.57 -4.94 -16.26
CA GLU A 207 -1.59 -5.54 -17.59
C GLU A 207 -0.98 -4.60 -18.64
N LEU A 208 -0.37 -5.17 -19.69
CA LEU A 208 0.20 -4.40 -20.78
C LEU A 208 -0.82 -3.44 -21.42
N SER A 209 -2.07 -3.90 -21.61
CA SER A 209 -3.17 -3.09 -22.13
C SER A 209 -3.48 -1.87 -21.27
N GLY A 210 -3.36 -1.98 -19.95
CA GLY A 210 -3.54 -0.86 -19.02
C GLY A 210 -2.41 0.17 -19.14
N ILE A 211 -1.16 -0.29 -19.31
CA ILE A 211 0.00 0.57 -19.53
C ILE A 211 -0.11 1.28 -20.89
N ASP A 212 -0.52 0.56 -21.94
CA ASP A 212 -0.79 1.14 -23.26
C ASP A 212 -1.86 2.24 -23.20
N LEU A 213 -2.91 2.03 -22.41
CA LEU A 213 -3.95 3.04 -22.22
C LEU A 213 -3.39 4.30 -21.56
N VAL A 214 -2.54 4.15 -20.53
CA VAL A 214 -1.88 5.32 -19.90
C VAL A 214 -1.03 6.08 -20.89
N ILE A 215 -0.21 5.40 -21.70
CA ILE A 215 0.63 6.03 -22.73
C ILE A 215 -0.23 6.75 -23.77
N LYS A 216 -1.31 6.12 -24.25
CA LYS A 216 -2.27 6.74 -25.18
C LYS A 216 -2.94 7.95 -24.58
N ASN A 217 -3.32 7.91 -23.31
CA ASN A 217 -3.90 9.07 -22.62
C ASN A 217 -2.90 10.23 -22.59
N ILE A 218 -1.63 9.98 -22.25
CA ILE A 218 -0.59 11.01 -22.29
C ILE A 218 -0.46 11.59 -23.70
N GLN A 219 -0.49 10.76 -24.76
CA GLN A 219 -0.39 11.21 -26.15
C GLN A 219 -1.57 12.08 -26.59
N GLN A 220 -2.78 11.71 -26.18
CA GLN A 220 -4.04 12.38 -26.58
C GLN A 220 -4.29 13.68 -25.81
N GLU A 221 -4.05 13.66 -24.49
CA GLU A 221 -4.34 14.78 -23.61
C GLU A 221 -3.17 15.79 -23.49
N CYS A 222 -1.99 15.47 -24.03
CA CYS A 222 -0.83 16.35 -23.96
C CYS A 222 -0.99 17.57 -24.86
N GLN A 223 -1.19 18.75 -24.28
CA GLN A 223 -1.26 20.04 -24.94
C GLN A 223 -0.03 20.88 -24.60
N ASN A 224 0.59 21.50 -25.58
CA ASN A 224 1.79 22.37 -25.40
C ASN A 224 2.89 21.73 -24.51
N HIS A 225 3.16 20.45 -24.72
CA HIS A 225 4.09 19.64 -23.91
C HIS A 225 3.71 19.49 -22.43
N LYS A 226 2.46 19.78 -22.06
CA LYS A 226 1.93 19.58 -20.70
C LYS A 226 0.83 18.52 -20.74
N TRP A 227 0.83 17.68 -19.73
CA TRP A 227 -0.20 16.67 -19.48
C TRP A 227 -0.75 16.84 -18.08
N GLU A 228 -2.05 16.88 -17.97
CA GLU A 228 -2.78 17.01 -16.71
C GLU A 228 -3.34 15.66 -16.27
N LEU A 229 -3.00 15.25 -15.06
CA LEU A 229 -3.35 13.96 -14.50
C LEU A 229 -4.33 14.09 -13.35
N GLN A 230 -5.46 13.44 -13.47
CA GLN A 230 -6.33 13.07 -12.34
C GLN A 230 -6.10 11.59 -12.02
N GLY A 231 -5.23 11.31 -11.04
CA GLY A 231 -4.71 9.97 -10.76
C GLY A 231 -5.78 8.90 -10.54
N LEU A 232 -6.88 9.22 -9.82
CA LEU A 232 -7.98 8.28 -9.60
C LEU A 232 -8.75 7.98 -10.90
N SER A 233 -8.97 8.98 -11.75
CA SER A 233 -9.65 8.82 -13.04
C SER A 233 -8.86 7.90 -13.96
N LEU A 234 -7.55 8.15 -14.09
CA LEU A 234 -6.67 7.34 -14.93
C LEU A 234 -6.50 5.91 -14.39
N SER A 235 -6.36 5.74 -13.07
CA SER A 235 -6.35 4.43 -12.39
C SER A 235 -7.60 3.62 -12.73
N ASN A 236 -8.76 4.24 -12.66
CA ASN A 236 -10.02 3.61 -13.01
C ASN A 236 -10.12 3.27 -14.51
N ALA A 237 -9.70 4.17 -15.40
CA ALA A 237 -9.76 3.96 -16.84
C ALA A 237 -8.83 2.83 -17.29
N SER A 238 -7.59 2.81 -16.80
CA SER A 238 -6.54 1.85 -17.18
C SER A 238 -6.62 0.51 -16.43
N ASN A 239 -7.54 0.35 -15.49
CA ASN A 239 -7.62 -0.81 -14.60
C ASN A 239 -6.34 -1.07 -13.77
N ILE A 240 -5.54 -0.05 -13.55
CA ILE A 240 -4.33 -0.11 -12.71
C ILE A 240 -4.66 0.45 -11.33
N ARG A 241 -4.39 -0.30 -10.26
CA ARG A 241 -4.57 0.18 -8.88
C ARG A 241 -3.74 1.44 -8.63
N GLN A 242 -4.16 2.29 -7.69
CA GLN A 242 -3.53 3.60 -7.45
C GLN A 242 -2.03 3.50 -7.10
N LEU A 243 -1.62 2.52 -6.28
CA LEU A 243 -0.22 2.39 -5.89
C LEU A 243 0.67 1.91 -7.05
N PRO A 244 0.33 0.85 -7.82
CA PRO A 244 1.01 0.54 -9.08
C PRO A 244 0.99 1.68 -10.10
N MET A 245 -0.09 2.47 -10.18
CA MET A 245 -0.15 3.66 -11.05
C MET A 245 0.92 4.69 -10.64
N ARG A 246 1.06 4.97 -9.33
CA ARG A 246 2.14 5.84 -8.84
C ARG A 246 3.53 5.30 -9.21
N THR A 247 3.74 4.00 -9.05
CA THR A 247 4.99 3.35 -9.45
C THR A 247 5.25 3.51 -10.95
N LEU A 248 4.22 3.35 -11.79
CA LEU A 248 4.30 3.54 -13.24
C LEU A 248 4.70 4.98 -13.60
N LEU A 249 4.09 5.98 -12.96
CA LEU A 249 4.42 7.39 -13.17
C LEU A 249 5.88 7.69 -12.78
N VAL A 250 6.35 7.15 -11.66
CA VAL A 250 7.76 7.28 -11.25
C VAL A 250 8.70 6.63 -12.26
N GLN A 251 8.35 5.47 -12.84
CA GLN A 251 9.16 4.85 -13.89
C GLN A 251 9.20 5.69 -15.17
N LEU A 252 8.08 6.28 -15.57
CA LEU A 252 8.03 7.23 -16.69
C LEU A 252 8.91 8.47 -16.45
N GLU A 253 8.91 8.97 -15.20
CA GLU A 253 9.78 10.09 -14.81
C GLU A 253 11.26 9.70 -14.81
N LEU A 254 11.62 8.54 -14.26
CA LEU A 254 13.00 8.05 -14.25
C LEU A 254 13.56 7.79 -15.65
N GLN A 255 12.68 7.41 -16.59
CA GLN A 255 13.03 7.27 -18.02
C GLN A 255 12.98 8.60 -18.77
N GLY A 256 12.67 9.72 -18.12
CA GLY A 256 12.63 11.05 -18.73
C GLY A 256 11.44 11.29 -19.67
N VAL A 257 10.45 10.42 -19.68
CA VAL A 257 9.24 10.55 -20.51
C VAL A 257 8.35 11.68 -20.00
N ILE A 258 8.19 11.80 -18.68
CA ILE A 258 7.46 12.87 -18.02
C ILE A 258 8.34 13.51 -16.94
N LYS A 259 8.06 14.78 -16.60
CA LYS A 259 8.66 15.48 -15.45
C LYS A 259 7.57 16.25 -14.70
N PRO A 260 7.44 16.10 -13.37
CA PRO A 260 6.44 16.85 -12.60
C PRO A 260 6.76 18.34 -12.64
N LEU A 261 5.71 19.16 -12.77
CA LEU A 261 5.81 20.61 -12.76
C LEU A 261 5.19 21.18 -11.46
N PHE A 262 3.88 20.99 -11.31
CA PHE A 262 3.12 21.45 -10.15
C PHE A 262 1.83 20.62 -10.03
N SER A 263 1.11 20.82 -8.95
CA SER A 263 -0.24 20.28 -8.76
C SER A 263 -1.19 21.38 -8.31
N TYR A 264 -2.47 21.21 -8.65
CA TYR A 264 -3.52 22.12 -8.21
C TYR A 264 -4.82 21.34 -7.92
N PHE A 265 -5.70 21.95 -7.13
CA PHE A 265 -7.04 21.39 -6.95
C PHE A 265 -7.92 21.79 -8.13
N ALA A 266 -8.57 20.81 -8.78
CA ALA A 266 -9.45 21.09 -9.92
C ALA A 266 -10.81 21.59 -9.46
N ASP A 267 -11.35 21.06 -8.38
CA ASP A 267 -12.67 21.40 -7.87
C ASP A 267 -12.56 22.10 -6.52
N PHE A 268 -13.28 23.22 -6.42
CA PHE A 268 -13.47 23.96 -5.19
C PHE A 268 -14.95 24.03 -4.87
N LYS A 269 -15.30 23.71 -3.62
CA LYS A 269 -16.65 23.87 -3.09
C LYS A 269 -16.58 24.65 -1.80
N TYR A 270 -17.49 25.59 -1.61
CA TYR A 270 -17.58 26.33 -0.37
C TYR A 270 -19.02 26.36 0.13
N LYS A 271 -19.16 26.49 1.43
CA LYS A 271 -20.45 26.80 2.08
C LYS A 271 -20.25 27.98 3.02
N PHE A 272 -21.24 28.85 3.07
CA PHE A 272 -21.23 29.94 4.01
C PHE A 272 -21.37 29.44 5.45
N THR A 273 -20.66 30.04 6.39
CA THR A 273 -20.80 29.78 7.84
C THR A 273 -21.91 30.66 8.44
N THR A 274 -22.20 31.78 7.79
CA THR A 274 -23.25 32.73 8.13
C THR A 274 -24.10 33.04 6.87
N THR A 275 -24.80 34.14 6.81
CA THR A 275 -25.52 34.56 5.58
C THR A 275 -24.54 35.16 4.55
N LYS A 276 -24.93 35.10 3.26
CA LYS A 276 -24.12 35.65 2.17
C LYS A 276 -23.84 37.17 2.38
N ASP A 277 -24.82 37.91 2.87
CA ASP A 277 -24.69 39.33 3.10
C ASP A 277 -23.74 39.64 4.23
N GLU A 278 -23.81 38.92 5.34
CA GLU A 278 -22.85 39.05 6.46
C GLU A 278 -21.42 38.69 6.05
N VAL A 279 -21.23 37.76 5.09
CA VAL A 279 -19.90 37.47 4.54
C VAL A 279 -19.35 38.64 3.71
N LEU A 280 -20.23 39.42 3.04
CA LEU A 280 -19.84 40.56 2.22
C LEU A 280 -19.70 41.86 3.00
N ASP A 281 -20.35 42.00 4.15
CA ASP A 281 -20.36 43.24 4.96
C ASP A 281 -18.98 43.79 5.36
N PRO A 282 -18.00 42.93 5.71
CA PRO A 282 -16.66 43.42 6.09
C PRO A 282 -15.85 43.99 4.92
N PHE A 283 -16.34 43.91 3.67
CA PHE A 283 -15.61 44.30 2.48
C PHE A 283 -16.24 45.51 1.81
N GLU A 284 -15.41 46.37 1.18
CA GLU A 284 -15.80 47.55 0.46
C GLU A 284 -15.19 47.62 -0.95
N GLY A 285 -15.74 48.45 -1.80
CA GLY A 285 -15.22 48.73 -3.13
C GLY A 285 -15.05 47.50 -4.02
N GLU A 286 -13.96 47.45 -4.75
CA GLU A 286 -13.65 46.35 -5.72
C GLU A 286 -13.60 44.97 -5.07
N ARG A 287 -13.17 44.88 -3.81
CA ARG A 287 -13.11 43.58 -3.09
C ARG A 287 -14.52 43.02 -2.85
N LYS A 288 -15.45 43.86 -2.44
CA LYS A 288 -16.89 43.47 -2.25
C LYS A 288 -17.51 43.03 -3.55
N GLU A 289 -17.30 43.81 -4.62
CA GLU A 289 -17.81 43.50 -5.96
C GLU A 289 -17.23 42.17 -6.48
N PHE A 290 -15.94 41.93 -6.33
CA PHE A 290 -15.28 40.68 -6.73
C PHE A 290 -15.86 39.48 -6.00
N LEU A 291 -15.99 39.52 -4.68
CA LEU A 291 -16.58 38.45 -3.88
C LEU A 291 -18.03 38.20 -4.24
N ALA A 292 -18.82 39.26 -4.41
CA ALA A 292 -20.20 39.14 -4.84
C ALA A 292 -20.33 38.49 -6.23
N THR A 293 -19.35 38.75 -7.11
CA THR A 293 -19.29 38.16 -8.45
C THR A 293 -18.93 36.65 -8.35
N ILE A 294 -17.99 36.25 -7.50
CA ILE A 294 -17.72 34.81 -7.25
C ILE A 294 -18.99 34.11 -6.79
N PHE A 295 -19.73 34.69 -5.85
CA PHE A 295 -20.94 34.08 -5.32
C PHE A 295 -22.10 34.07 -6.34
N LYS A 296 -22.11 35.01 -7.27
CA LYS A 296 -23.10 35.09 -8.37
C LYS A 296 -22.87 34.01 -9.42
N TYR A 297 -21.61 33.79 -9.78
CA TYR A 297 -21.21 32.77 -10.77
C TYR A 297 -20.79 31.45 -10.12
N SER A 298 -21.37 31.12 -8.97
CA SER A 298 -21.25 29.79 -8.35
C SER A 298 -22.55 29.03 -8.48
N GLY A 299 -22.46 27.79 -8.94
CA GLY A 299 -23.59 26.85 -8.95
C GLY A 299 -23.82 26.26 -7.56
N PHE A 300 -25.02 26.47 -6.96
CA PHE A 300 -25.33 25.93 -5.64
C PHE A 300 -26.10 24.62 -5.72
N LYS A 301 -25.58 23.58 -5.01
CA LYS A 301 -26.29 22.34 -4.73
C LYS A 301 -26.49 22.23 -3.23
N LYS A 302 -27.74 22.38 -2.77
CA LYS A 302 -28.07 22.52 -1.34
C LYS A 302 -27.35 23.75 -0.74
N VAL A 303 -26.40 23.52 0.16
CA VAL A 303 -25.63 24.57 0.84
C VAL A 303 -24.22 24.78 0.29
N TRP A 304 -23.81 23.97 -0.71
CA TRP A 304 -22.47 24.01 -1.29
C TRP A 304 -22.46 24.73 -2.63
N GLY A 305 -21.69 25.81 -2.73
CA GLY A 305 -21.43 26.56 -3.96
C GLY A 305 -20.16 26.03 -4.66
N GLU A 306 -20.25 25.83 -5.98
CA GLU A 306 -19.14 25.50 -6.85
C GLU A 306 -18.84 26.69 -7.76
N PRO A 307 -17.68 27.36 -7.67
CA PRO A 307 -17.33 28.48 -8.55
C PRO A 307 -17.21 28.02 -10.00
N ASP A 308 -17.86 28.75 -10.92
CA ASP A 308 -17.64 28.60 -12.36
C ASP A 308 -16.50 29.51 -12.80
N PHE A 309 -15.30 28.95 -12.88
CA PHE A 309 -14.07 29.66 -13.20
C PHE A 309 -14.11 30.25 -14.64
N ASP A 310 -14.75 29.56 -15.58
CA ASP A 310 -14.86 30.01 -16.97
C ASP A 310 -15.78 31.20 -17.08
N ALA A 311 -16.95 31.15 -16.43
CA ALA A 311 -17.87 32.29 -16.35
C ALA A 311 -17.24 33.49 -15.64
N LEU A 312 -16.48 33.26 -14.54
CA LEU A 312 -15.78 34.31 -13.83
C LEU A 312 -14.70 34.98 -14.68
N PHE A 313 -13.96 34.21 -15.48
CA PHE A 313 -12.98 34.75 -16.41
C PHE A 313 -13.66 35.58 -17.51
N GLN A 314 -14.74 35.08 -18.10
CA GLN A 314 -15.47 35.77 -19.19
C GLN A 314 -16.12 37.05 -18.71
N HIS A 315 -16.72 37.08 -17.51
CA HIS A 315 -17.53 38.21 -17.05
C HIS A 315 -16.81 39.21 -16.16
N TYR A 316 -15.71 38.81 -15.51
CA TYR A 316 -14.96 39.70 -14.61
C TYR A 316 -13.47 39.83 -15.00
N GLY A 317 -13.00 38.98 -15.94
CA GLY A 317 -11.60 39.01 -16.39
C GLY A 317 -10.59 38.54 -15.36
N CYS A 318 -11.03 37.82 -14.31
CA CYS A 318 -10.11 37.31 -13.28
C CYS A 318 -9.61 35.91 -13.62
N ASP A 319 -8.34 35.67 -13.30
CA ASP A 319 -7.78 34.33 -13.39
C ASP A 319 -8.26 33.45 -12.24
N ARG A 320 -8.12 32.14 -12.43
CA ARG A 320 -8.49 31.12 -11.44
C ARG A 320 -7.75 31.31 -10.11
N GLY A 321 -6.48 31.68 -10.14
CA GLY A 321 -5.64 31.85 -8.95
C GLY A 321 -6.20 32.92 -8.04
N ARG A 322 -6.66 34.05 -8.58
CA ARG A 322 -7.27 35.15 -7.81
C ARG A 322 -8.54 34.70 -7.08
N VAL A 323 -9.37 33.88 -7.73
CA VAL A 323 -10.58 33.31 -7.11
C VAL A 323 -10.23 32.38 -5.95
N ILE A 324 -9.24 31.52 -6.15
CA ILE A 324 -8.77 30.57 -5.12
C ILE A 324 -8.26 31.32 -3.90
N VAL A 325 -7.37 32.30 -4.08
CA VAL A 325 -6.82 33.12 -2.99
C VAL A 325 -7.95 33.84 -2.21
N ALA A 326 -8.97 34.30 -2.90
CA ALA A 326 -10.12 34.93 -2.24
C ALA A 326 -10.91 33.94 -1.38
N LEU A 327 -11.16 32.72 -1.88
CA LEU A 327 -11.84 31.68 -1.11
C LEU A 327 -11.03 31.18 0.08
N GLU A 328 -9.72 31.02 -0.08
CA GLU A 328 -8.81 30.65 1.00
C GLU A 328 -8.79 31.72 2.10
N TYR A 329 -8.76 33.00 1.72
CA TYR A 329 -8.86 34.12 2.65
C TYR A 329 -10.18 34.12 3.43
N LEU A 330 -11.32 33.87 2.75
CA LEU A 330 -12.61 33.77 3.44
C LEU A 330 -12.67 32.59 4.41
N GLN A 331 -12.02 31.47 4.08
CA GLN A 331 -11.87 30.33 5.01
C GLN A 331 -11.00 30.69 6.20
N GLU A 332 -9.85 31.33 5.99
CA GLU A 332 -8.98 31.81 7.08
C GLU A 332 -9.74 32.72 8.06
N LYS A 333 -10.61 33.57 7.53
CA LYS A 333 -11.52 34.43 8.33
C LYS A 333 -12.73 33.69 8.90
N GLN A 334 -12.85 32.39 8.68
CA GLN A 334 -13.98 31.56 9.13
C GLN A 334 -15.35 31.97 8.59
N LEU A 335 -15.37 32.75 7.50
CA LEU A 335 -16.60 33.22 6.85
C LEU A 335 -17.23 32.16 5.94
N ILE A 336 -16.42 31.23 5.45
CA ILE A 336 -16.86 30.06 4.69
C ILE A 336 -16.13 28.80 5.18
N THR A 337 -16.72 27.63 4.86
CA THR A 337 -15.98 26.34 4.87
C THR A 337 -15.63 26.00 3.43
N LEU A 338 -14.34 25.84 3.12
CA LEU A 338 -13.86 25.49 1.78
C LEU A 338 -13.51 23.99 1.73
N GLU A 339 -14.04 23.28 0.75
CA GLU A 339 -13.63 21.93 0.40
C GLU A 339 -12.92 21.93 -0.95
N THR A 340 -11.75 21.30 -1.00
CA THR A 340 -10.99 21.13 -2.24
C THR A 340 -11.02 19.67 -2.64
N LYS A 341 -11.32 19.39 -3.92
CA LYS A 341 -11.40 18.02 -4.46
C LYS A 341 -10.64 17.94 -5.79
N LYS A 342 -10.29 16.69 -6.15
CA LYS A 342 -9.61 16.35 -7.41
C LYS A 342 -8.28 17.08 -7.59
N ILE A 343 -7.25 16.61 -6.87
CA ILE A 343 -5.89 17.02 -7.16
C ILE A 343 -5.57 16.65 -8.60
N THR A 344 -5.17 17.65 -9.39
CA THR A 344 -4.64 17.49 -10.74
C THR A 344 -3.15 17.74 -10.68
N GLU A 345 -2.38 16.76 -11.10
CA GLU A 345 -0.92 16.84 -11.21
C GLU A 345 -0.56 17.22 -12.66
N VAL A 346 0.33 18.16 -12.84
CA VAL A 346 0.77 18.61 -14.16
C VAL A 346 2.19 18.17 -14.43
N TYR A 347 2.39 17.53 -15.57
CA TYR A 347 3.68 17.03 -16.01
C TYR A 347 4.09 17.67 -17.34
N SER A 348 5.37 17.96 -17.52
CA SER A 348 5.92 18.17 -18.86
C SER A 348 6.17 16.82 -19.52
N VAL A 349 6.00 16.74 -20.85
CA VAL A 349 6.08 15.51 -21.63
C VAL A 349 7.17 15.60 -22.69
N ASN A 350 8.06 14.62 -22.71
CA ASN A 350 9.01 14.41 -23.81
C ASN A 350 8.36 13.52 -24.88
N LYS A 351 7.86 14.14 -25.94
CA LYS A 351 7.14 13.43 -27.02
C LYS A 351 8.00 12.40 -27.74
N THR A 352 9.30 12.62 -27.87
CA THR A 352 10.21 11.68 -28.53
C THR A 352 10.31 10.37 -27.75
N LEU A 353 10.54 10.45 -26.45
CA LEU A 353 10.60 9.28 -25.57
C LEU A 353 9.24 8.60 -25.42
N LEU A 354 8.16 9.38 -25.35
CA LEU A 354 6.78 8.88 -25.28
C LEU A 354 6.39 8.06 -26.51
N SER A 355 6.92 8.39 -27.68
CA SER A 355 6.62 7.70 -28.95
C SER A 355 7.46 6.43 -29.17
N SER A 356 8.30 6.03 -28.21
CA SER A 356 9.09 4.80 -28.32
C SER A 356 8.18 3.56 -28.41
N PRO A 357 8.31 2.72 -29.44
CA PRO A 357 7.47 1.55 -29.61
C PRO A 357 7.70 0.47 -28.55
N THR A 358 8.81 0.54 -27.81
CA THR A 358 9.17 -0.41 -26.75
C THR A 358 8.77 0.06 -25.35
N LEU A 359 8.30 1.31 -25.19
CA LEU A 359 8.05 1.93 -23.88
C LEU A 359 7.07 1.12 -23.03
N ALA A 360 5.89 0.78 -23.58
CA ALA A 360 4.89 0.02 -22.85
C ALA A 360 5.41 -1.36 -22.42
N ARG A 361 6.13 -2.04 -23.33
CA ARG A 361 6.69 -3.37 -23.06
C ARG A 361 7.77 -3.30 -21.98
N SER A 362 8.68 -2.36 -22.04
CA SER A 362 9.75 -2.20 -21.04
C SER A 362 9.19 -1.88 -19.65
N LEU A 363 8.14 -1.07 -19.59
CA LEU A 363 7.43 -0.78 -18.33
C LEU A 363 6.71 -2.03 -17.79
N HIS A 364 6.06 -2.81 -18.66
CA HIS A 364 5.41 -4.06 -18.27
C HIS A 364 6.43 -5.09 -17.75
N GLU A 365 7.54 -5.28 -18.47
CA GLU A 365 8.66 -6.15 -18.06
C GLU A 365 9.22 -5.77 -16.68
N TYR A 366 9.32 -4.46 -16.38
CA TYR A 366 9.69 -4.00 -15.04
C TYR A 366 8.73 -4.49 -13.95
N PHE A 367 7.41 -4.46 -14.19
CA PHE A 367 6.42 -4.94 -13.21
C PHE A 367 6.43 -6.46 -13.08
N VAL A 368 6.63 -7.19 -14.17
CA VAL A 368 6.76 -8.67 -14.15
C VAL A 368 8.02 -9.08 -13.37
N ASP A 369 9.18 -8.46 -13.63
CA ASP A 369 10.41 -8.72 -12.87
C ASP A 369 10.24 -8.41 -11.37
N LYS A 370 9.52 -7.34 -11.06
CA LYS A 370 9.17 -7.00 -9.68
C LYS A 370 8.26 -8.06 -9.03
N GLU A 371 7.22 -8.51 -9.73
CA GLU A 371 6.32 -9.59 -9.29
C GLU A 371 7.11 -10.85 -8.96
N GLU A 372 7.97 -11.32 -9.87
CA GLU A 372 8.80 -12.50 -9.62
C GLU A 372 9.70 -12.34 -8.39
N LYS A 373 10.30 -11.17 -8.21
CA LYS A 373 11.14 -10.88 -7.04
C LYS A 373 10.34 -10.93 -5.74
N GLU A 374 9.13 -10.36 -5.73
CA GLU A 374 8.26 -10.39 -4.54
C GLU A 374 7.81 -11.83 -4.21
N ILE A 375 7.42 -12.63 -5.20
CA ILE A 375 7.09 -14.05 -5.00
C ILE A 375 8.29 -14.83 -4.45
N LYS A 376 9.49 -14.59 -4.98
CA LYS A 376 10.74 -15.20 -4.44
C LYS A 376 11.01 -14.78 -3.00
N ARG A 377 10.68 -13.55 -2.59
CA ARG A 377 10.82 -13.07 -1.21
C ARG A 377 9.86 -13.78 -0.26
N ILE A 378 8.61 -13.98 -0.67
CA ILE A 378 7.61 -14.76 0.09
C ILE A 378 8.13 -16.20 0.29
N ALA A 379 8.59 -16.86 -0.77
CA ALA A 379 9.15 -18.19 -0.69
C ALA A 379 10.42 -18.26 0.20
N THR A 380 11.21 -17.19 0.24
CA THR A 380 12.39 -17.08 1.11
C THR A 380 11.98 -16.97 2.58
N LEU A 381 10.91 -16.25 2.89
CA LEU A 381 10.36 -16.17 4.24
C LEU A 381 9.85 -17.54 4.73
N VAL A 382 9.11 -18.27 3.88
CA VAL A 382 8.64 -19.63 4.22
C VAL A 382 9.84 -20.53 4.56
N ARG A 383 10.87 -20.54 3.70
CA ARG A 383 12.11 -21.30 3.97
C ARG A 383 12.81 -20.88 5.26
N PHE A 384 12.81 -19.58 5.58
CA PHE A 384 13.38 -19.08 6.83
C PHE A 384 12.63 -19.63 8.05
N PHE A 385 11.31 -19.74 7.99
CA PHE A 385 10.52 -20.32 9.08
C PHE A 385 10.69 -21.85 9.24
N GLU A 386 11.12 -22.53 8.19
CA GLU A 386 11.36 -23.98 8.18
C GLU A 386 12.84 -24.37 8.40
N LEU A 387 13.69 -23.43 8.81
CA LEU A 387 15.10 -23.71 9.07
C LEU A 387 15.27 -24.70 10.22
N ASP A 388 16.27 -25.56 10.08
CA ASP A 388 16.82 -26.49 11.10
C ASP A 388 18.02 -25.90 11.85
N THR A 389 18.38 -24.67 11.56
CA THR A 389 19.50 -23.92 12.14
C THR A 389 19.01 -22.64 12.81
N CYS A 390 19.80 -22.09 13.72
CA CYS A 390 19.42 -20.93 14.55
C CYS A 390 18.74 -19.79 13.78
N LEU A 391 17.49 -19.46 14.14
CA LEU A 391 16.73 -18.41 13.50
C LEU A 391 17.37 -17.02 13.64
N SER A 392 17.84 -16.69 14.85
CA SER A 392 18.48 -15.40 15.11
C SER A 392 19.77 -15.21 14.32
N HIS A 393 20.58 -16.27 14.19
CA HIS A 393 21.78 -16.26 13.37
C HIS A 393 21.45 -16.01 11.90
N ASN A 394 20.51 -16.79 11.34
CA ASN A 394 20.13 -16.68 9.93
C ASN A 394 19.49 -15.34 9.61
N LEU A 395 18.66 -14.80 10.51
CA LEU A 395 18.07 -13.46 10.36
C LEU A 395 19.16 -12.38 10.31
N SER A 396 20.14 -12.45 11.20
CA SER A 396 21.26 -11.50 11.25
C SER A 396 22.12 -11.60 9.99
N ARG A 397 22.44 -12.84 9.56
CA ARG A 397 23.18 -13.08 8.30
C ARG A 397 22.45 -12.56 7.06
N TYR A 398 21.13 -12.65 7.03
CA TYR A 398 20.32 -12.08 5.94
C TYR A 398 20.54 -10.57 5.79
N PHE A 399 20.74 -9.86 6.91
CA PHE A 399 21.05 -8.43 6.92
C PHE A 399 22.57 -8.14 6.97
N ASP A 400 23.39 -9.13 6.59
CA ASP A 400 24.84 -9.00 6.46
C ASP A 400 25.58 -8.75 7.79
N ASP A 401 25.00 -9.13 8.92
CA ASP A 401 25.68 -9.12 10.21
C ASP A 401 26.54 -10.40 10.34
N GLN A 402 27.87 -10.21 10.34
CA GLN A 402 28.82 -11.30 10.40
C GLN A 402 29.16 -11.70 11.84
N ASN A 403 28.78 -10.92 12.84
CA ASN A 403 29.19 -11.07 14.23
C ASN A 403 28.12 -11.77 15.09
N ALA A 404 26.96 -12.12 14.50
CA ALA A 404 25.90 -12.81 15.21
C ALA A 404 26.37 -14.22 15.64
N PRO A 405 26.02 -14.69 16.87
CA PRO A 405 26.40 -16.02 17.35
C PRO A 405 25.77 -17.09 16.46
N VAL A 406 26.51 -18.18 16.22
CA VAL A 406 26.02 -19.30 15.39
C VAL A 406 24.77 -19.93 15.99
N ASN A 407 24.71 -20.02 17.33
CA ASN A 407 23.56 -20.49 18.10
C ASN A 407 23.21 -19.44 19.15
N CYS A 408 22.01 -18.93 19.15
CA CYS A 408 21.54 -17.95 20.17
C CYS A 408 21.16 -18.64 21.49
N GLY A 409 20.91 -19.96 21.48
CA GLY A 409 20.53 -20.75 22.63
C GLY A 409 19.08 -20.66 23.08
N HIS A 410 18.30 -19.70 22.53
CA HIS A 410 16.94 -19.42 23.02
C HIS A 410 15.85 -19.37 21.93
N CYS A 411 16.13 -19.37 20.63
CA CYS A 411 15.07 -19.48 19.62
C CYS A 411 14.47 -20.89 19.58
N SER A 412 13.30 -21.05 18.95
CA SER A 412 12.61 -22.36 18.91
C SER A 412 13.48 -23.47 18.34
N VAL A 413 14.25 -23.20 17.31
CA VAL A 413 15.17 -24.18 16.71
C VAL A 413 16.33 -24.56 17.65
N CYS A 414 16.95 -23.59 18.33
CA CYS A 414 17.98 -23.88 19.33
C CYS A 414 17.46 -24.71 20.52
N ARG A 415 16.14 -24.67 20.75
CA ARG A 415 15.45 -25.52 21.74
C ARG A 415 14.97 -26.86 21.17
N GLY A 416 15.36 -27.23 19.94
CA GLY A 416 14.98 -28.49 19.28
C GLY A 416 13.52 -28.52 18.82
N LYS A 417 12.90 -27.33 18.57
CA LYS A 417 11.54 -27.20 18.08
C LYS A 417 11.53 -26.66 16.65
N GLU A 418 12.01 -27.47 15.74
CA GLU A 418 11.95 -27.23 14.30
C GLU A 418 10.54 -27.49 13.79
N VAL A 419 10.10 -26.76 12.75
CA VAL A 419 8.77 -26.92 12.19
C VAL A 419 8.82 -27.11 10.68
N LYS A 420 7.81 -27.80 10.15
CA LYS A 420 7.46 -27.82 8.73
C LYS A 420 6.07 -27.24 8.57
N LEU A 421 5.93 -26.37 7.60
CA LEU A 421 4.66 -25.69 7.33
C LEU A 421 3.85 -26.48 6.32
N ASN A 422 2.57 -26.65 6.61
CA ASN A 422 1.64 -27.36 5.75
C ASN A 422 0.38 -26.52 5.53
N TYR A 423 -0.36 -26.86 4.50
CA TYR A 423 -1.76 -26.44 4.38
C TYR A 423 -2.60 -27.18 5.42
N SER A 424 -3.53 -26.49 6.05
CA SER A 424 -4.41 -27.07 7.09
C SER A 424 -5.51 -27.96 6.50
N GLN A 425 -5.81 -27.78 5.23
CA GLN A 425 -6.87 -28.52 4.51
C GLN A 425 -6.42 -28.80 3.08
N ASP A 426 -6.90 -29.88 2.51
CA ASP A 426 -6.74 -30.15 1.09
C ASP A 426 -7.43 -29.06 0.26
N VAL A 427 -6.77 -28.64 -0.79
CA VAL A 427 -7.32 -27.64 -1.72
C VAL A 427 -8.42 -28.29 -2.53
N ILE A 428 -9.66 -27.85 -2.31
CA ILE A 428 -10.83 -28.32 -3.08
C ILE A 428 -11.01 -27.41 -4.29
N TRP A 429 -10.76 -27.95 -5.48
CA TRP A 429 -11.04 -27.25 -6.73
C TRP A 429 -12.55 -27.26 -7.05
N PRO A 430 -13.11 -26.12 -7.51
CA PRO A 430 -14.39 -26.17 -8.22
C PRO A 430 -14.29 -27.07 -9.45
N ASP A 431 -15.39 -27.69 -9.85
CA ASP A 431 -15.48 -28.45 -11.09
C ASP A 431 -15.12 -27.60 -12.32
N ASP A 432 -14.45 -28.18 -13.30
CA ASP A 432 -14.05 -27.53 -14.54
C ASP A 432 -15.23 -26.91 -15.29
N ILE A 433 -16.37 -27.60 -15.32
CA ILE A 433 -17.63 -27.11 -15.89
C ILE A 433 -18.07 -25.84 -15.15
N ARG A 434 -18.01 -25.86 -13.81
CA ARG A 434 -18.41 -24.72 -13.00
C ARG A 434 -17.47 -23.52 -13.20
N ILE A 435 -16.16 -23.75 -13.33
CA ILE A 435 -15.20 -22.69 -13.66
C ILE A 435 -15.53 -22.10 -15.04
N PHE A 436 -15.80 -22.91 -16.03
CA PHE A 436 -16.17 -22.45 -17.37
C PHE A 436 -17.47 -21.63 -17.36
N GLU A 437 -18.51 -22.07 -16.66
CA GLU A 437 -19.78 -21.35 -16.53
C GLU A 437 -19.61 -19.96 -15.91
N VAL A 438 -18.89 -19.86 -14.78
CA VAL A 438 -18.71 -18.58 -14.10
C VAL A 438 -17.83 -17.62 -14.90
N LEU A 439 -16.84 -18.12 -15.65
CA LEU A 439 -16.03 -17.31 -16.55
C LEU A 439 -16.84 -16.82 -17.77
N THR A 440 -17.69 -17.68 -18.33
CA THR A 440 -18.62 -17.28 -19.40
C THR A 440 -19.56 -16.18 -18.92
N SER A 441 -20.16 -16.34 -17.74
CA SER A 441 -21.00 -15.30 -17.13
C SER A 441 -20.24 -13.98 -16.89
N LEU A 442 -18.97 -14.03 -16.47
CA LEU A 442 -18.13 -12.85 -16.35
C LEU A 442 -17.95 -12.16 -17.71
N ILE A 443 -17.62 -12.93 -18.77
CA ILE A 443 -17.41 -12.41 -20.12
C ILE A 443 -18.69 -11.75 -20.64
N GLU A 444 -19.84 -12.39 -20.51
CA GLU A 444 -21.14 -11.86 -20.90
C GLU A 444 -21.47 -10.56 -20.14
N HIS A 445 -21.33 -10.55 -18.81
CA HIS A 445 -21.56 -9.37 -17.98
C HIS A 445 -20.68 -8.19 -18.39
N MET A 446 -19.43 -8.45 -18.71
CA MET A 446 -18.49 -7.41 -19.11
C MET A 446 -18.73 -6.94 -20.55
N SER A 447 -19.12 -7.83 -21.46
CA SER A 447 -19.42 -7.50 -22.85
C SER A 447 -20.64 -6.57 -22.97
N THR A 448 -21.62 -6.70 -22.09
CA THR A 448 -22.79 -5.80 -22.05
C THR A 448 -22.47 -4.40 -21.56
N LYS A 449 -21.40 -4.23 -20.75
CA LYS A 449 -21.04 -2.95 -20.13
C LYS A 449 -19.83 -2.29 -20.76
N ASN A 450 -18.87 -3.06 -21.20
CA ASN A 450 -17.62 -2.59 -21.83
C ASN A 450 -17.33 -3.51 -23.03
N LYS A 451 -17.21 -2.97 -24.22
CA LYS A 451 -16.86 -3.72 -25.45
C LYS A 451 -15.40 -4.23 -25.45
N SER A 452 -14.76 -4.43 -24.30
CA SER A 452 -13.36 -4.88 -24.20
C SER A 452 -13.28 -6.40 -24.01
N VAL A 453 -12.34 -7.01 -24.68
CA VAL A 453 -11.99 -8.42 -24.49
C VAL A 453 -11.48 -8.62 -23.07
N ILE A 454 -11.98 -9.64 -22.38
CA ILE A 454 -11.55 -10.00 -21.04
C ILE A 454 -10.23 -10.78 -21.14
N SER A 455 -9.21 -10.29 -20.48
CA SER A 455 -7.89 -10.90 -20.46
C SER A 455 -7.86 -12.14 -19.54
N LEU A 456 -6.88 -13.01 -19.76
CA LEU A 456 -6.57 -14.15 -18.88
C LEU A 456 -6.36 -13.68 -17.44
N GLU A 457 -5.60 -12.60 -17.24
CA GLU A 457 -5.31 -12.06 -15.90
C GLU A 457 -6.59 -11.54 -15.22
N THR A 458 -7.50 -10.93 -15.96
CA THR A 458 -8.81 -10.52 -15.44
C THR A 458 -9.65 -11.71 -15.00
N MET A 459 -9.66 -12.82 -15.75
CA MET A 459 -10.34 -14.08 -15.38
C MET A 459 -9.73 -14.68 -14.11
N CYS A 460 -8.41 -14.76 -14.03
CA CYS A 460 -7.71 -15.27 -12.85
C CYS A 460 -8.00 -14.43 -11.61
N ARG A 461 -7.95 -13.09 -11.73
CA ARG A 461 -8.30 -12.17 -10.64
C ARG A 461 -9.73 -12.33 -10.17
N PHE A 462 -10.66 -12.60 -11.07
CA PHE A 462 -12.06 -12.90 -10.73
C PHE A 462 -12.17 -14.15 -9.86
N LEU A 463 -11.59 -15.26 -10.30
CA LEU A 463 -11.64 -16.53 -9.58
C LEU A 463 -10.90 -16.46 -8.22
N THR A 464 -9.79 -15.75 -8.15
CA THR A 464 -9.01 -15.59 -6.90
C THR A 464 -9.51 -14.47 -5.98
N GLY A 465 -10.63 -13.80 -6.33
CA GLY A 465 -11.21 -12.74 -5.49
C GLY A 465 -10.42 -11.43 -5.46
N LEU A 466 -9.45 -11.25 -6.36
CA LEU A 466 -8.62 -10.04 -6.44
C LEU A 466 -9.42 -8.85 -6.97
N THR A 467 -9.50 -7.81 -6.15
CA THR A 467 -10.21 -6.59 -6.54
C THR A 467 -9.33 -5.66 -7.37
N VAL A 468 -9.83 -5.27 -8.54
CA VAL A 468 -9.24 -4.26 -9.43
C VAL A 468 -10.28 -3.16 -9.74
N PRO A 469 -9.88 -1.97 -10.20
CA PRO A 469 -10.81 -0.88 -10.49
C PRO A 469 -11.96 -1.27 -11.44
N LEU A 470 -11.68 -2.11 -12.43
CA LEU A 470 -12.67 -2.65 -13.37
C LEU A 470 -13.83 -3.37 -12.68
N PHE A 471 -13.51 -4.19 -11.66
CA PHE A 471 -14.50 -4.96 -10.92
C PHE A 471 -15.39 -4.07 -10.04
N SER A 472 -14.82 -3.06 -9.42
CA SER A 472 -15.58 -2.11 -8.60
C SER A 472 -16.57 -1.30 -9.43
N ARG A 473 -16.15 -0.79 -10.60
CA ARG A 473 -17.01 -0.02 -11.51
C ARG A 473 -18.18 -0.83 -12.08
N ASN A 474 -17.95 -2.12 -12.36
CA ASN A 474 -18.92 -2.97 -13.01
C ASN A 474 -19.66 -3.92 -12.05
N LYS A 475 -19.51 -3.74 -10.73
CA LYS A 475 -20.14 -4.57 -9.68
C LYS A 475 -19.83 -6.06 -9.83
N VAL A 476 -18.67 -6.41 -10.36
CA VAL A 476 -18.26 -7.81 -10.66
C VAL A 476 -18.19 -8.66 -9.40
N LYS A 477 -17.92 -8.06 -8.23
CA LYS A 477 -17.93 -8.76 -6.94
C LYS A 477 -19.27 -9.40 -6.58
N GLN A 478 -20.35 -8.96 -7.20
CA GLN A 478 -21.70 -9.51 -6.96
C GLN A 478 -22.02 -10.73 -7.84
N LEU A 479 -21.15 -11.04 -8.81
CA LEU A 479 -21.34 -12.20 -9.67
C LEU A 479 -21.03 -13.50 -8.94
N ALA A 480 -21.81 -14.52 -9.22
CA ALA A 480 -21.51 -15.87 -8.73
C ALA A 480 -20.14 -16.34 -9.26
N GLY A 481 -19.33 -16.93 -8.39
CA GLY A 481 -17.98 -17.40 -8.71
C GLY A 481 -16.86 -16.40 -8.46
N PHE A 482 -17.15 -15.13 -8.06
CA PHE A 482 -16.11 -14.22 -7.58
C PHE A 482 -15.45 -14.79 -6.32
N GLY A 483 -14.13 -15.00 -6.36
CA GLY A 483 -13.38 -15.59 -5.25
C GLY A 483 -13.55 -17.11 -5.07
N SER A 484 -14.16 -17.82 -6.01
CA SER A 484 -14.37 -19.27 -5.89
C SER A 484 -13.08 -20.10 -5.80
N CYS A 485 -11.94 -19.53 -6.16
CA CYS A 485 -10.60 -20.10 -6.06
C CYS A 485 -9.67 -19.27 -5.15
N GLU A 486 -10.20 -18.52 -4.19
CA GLU A 486 -9.38 -17.64 -3.33
C GLU A 486 -8.34 -18.40 -2.47
N ASN A 487 -8.62 -19.66 -2.15
CA ASN A 487 -7.74 -20.55 -1.40
C ASN A 487 -6.75 -21.31 -2.29
N ILE A 488 -6.71 -21.03 -3.59
CA ILE A 488 -5.85 -21.69 -4.56
C ILE A 488 -4.77 -20.70 -5.04
N ARG A 489 -3.56 -21.17 -5.25
CA ARG A 489 -2.48 -20.32 -5.73
C ARG A 489 -2.78 -19.73 -7.09
N TYR A 490 -2.52 -18.45 -7.25
CA TYR A 490 -2.82 -17.70 -8.48
C TYR A 490 -2.25 -18.38 -9.74
N GLN A 491 -1.03 -18.88 -9.69
CA GLN A 491 -0.40 -19.56 -10.82
C GLN A 491 -1.11 -20.85 -11.20
N GLU A 492 -1.56 -21.63 -10.23
CA GLU A 492 -2.34 -22.87 -10.48
C GLU A 492 -3.70 -22.53 -11.10
N VAL A 493 -4.35 -21.47 -10.60
CA VAL A 493 -5.61 -20.97 -11.21
C VAL A 493 -5.35 -20.52 -12.65
N ARG A 494 -4.25 -19.82 -12.92
CA ARG A 494 -3.88 -19.38 -14.25
C ARG A 494 -3.67 -20.54 -15.22
N GLU A 495 -2.94 -21.58 -14.85
CA GLU A 495 -2.74 -22.79 -15.66
C GLU A 495 -4.07 -23.51 -15.92
N LYS A 496 -4.95 -23.56 -14.93
CA LYS A 496 -6.27 -24.16 -15.03
C LYS A 496 -7.16 -23.38 -16.00
N VAL A 497 -7.18 -22.05 -15.91
CA VAL A 497 -7.96 -21.17 -16.80
C VAL A 497 -7.48 -21.30 -18.25
N ILE A 498 -6.16 -21.30 -18.50
CA ILE A 498 -5.60 -21.53 -19.84
C ILE A 498 -6.14 -22.81 -20.45
N ARG A 499 -6.15 -23.91 -19.67
CA ARG A 499 -6.62 -25.22 -20.12
C ARG A 499 -8.12 -25.23 -20.40
N ILE A 500 -8.94 -24.67 -19.51
CA ILE A 500 -10.39 -24.68 -19.63
C ILE A 500 -10.87 -23.78 -20.77
N MET A 501 -10.23 -22.62 -20.95
CA MET A 501 -10.62 -21.64 -21.96
C MET A 501 -9.93 -21.84 -23.32
N ASN A 502 -9.02 -22.82 -23.46
CA ASN A 502 -8.21 -23.08 -24.64
C ASN A 502 -7.42 -21.85 -25.12
N LEU A 503 -6.77 -21.15 -24.22
CA LEU A 503 -5.99 -19.92 -24.44
C LEU A 503 -4.51 -20.21 -24.70
#